data_3600f475f19a201765cd1a4963d65bc6
#
_entry.id   3600f475f19a201765cd1a4963d65bc6
#
_cell.length_a   1.000
_cell.length_b   1.000
_cell.length_c   1.000
_cell.angle_alpha   90.00
_cell.angle_beta   90.00
_cell.angle_gamma   90.00
#
_symmetry.space_group_name_H-M   'P 1'
#
loop_
_entity.id
_entity.type
_entity.pdbx_description
1 polymer ?
#
loop_
_entity_poly.entity_id
_entity_poly.type
_entity_poly.pdbx_seq_one_letter_code
_entity_poly.pdbx_strand_id
1 'polypeptide(L)'
;MKDQTVLFHSTIFGPVHSRRLGVSLGVNLMPNDGKICSFDCLYCEAGYNAQGVGTTGLPTIEQVSADLKATLQKMHGAGEHLDVITFSGNGEPTLHPHFPEIIDEVIRLRDAYFAEAKISVLSNSTRIFDDRVADALDRVDNNILKLDSAIEDTMRLIDRPNDPNFTVERVVERLRRFEGTAIIQTMMLRGEHEGTPVDNTTPEEIEALIEAYLSIRPREVMLYSIDRSTPEENLIRVERPELEQIAARISAAGVTIQPFS
;
A
#
# COMPACT_ATOMS: atom_id res chain seq x y z
N MET A 1 19.53 20.22 -2.53
CA MET A 1 19.16 19.13 -1.60
C MET A 1 18.78 17.92 -2.43
N LYS A 2 19.16 16.73 -2.04
CA LYS A 2 19.02 15.54 -2.88
C LYS A 2 17.57 15.07 -2.81
N ASP A 3 16.86 15.10 -3.93
CA ASP A 3 15.65 14.30 -4.13
C ASP A 3 16.02 12.82 -3.90
N GLN A 4 15.71 12.32 -2.72
CA GLN A 4 15.88 10.90 -2.40
C GLN A 4 14.55 10.18 -2.65
N THR A 5 13.94 10.43 -3.81
CA THR A 5 12.81 9.63 -4.26
C THR A 5 13.29 8.23 -4.65
N VAL A 6 12.61 7.22 -4.14
CA VAL A 6 12.90 5.83 -4.47
C VAL A 6 11.96 5.39 -5.58
N LEU A 7 12.45 5.41 -6.83
CA LEU A 7 11.76 4.79 -7.96
C LEU A 7 12.36 3.39 -8.22
N PHE A 8 11.50 2.46 -8.53
CA PHE A 8 11.89 1.14 -9.03
C PHE A 8 12.03 1.20 -10.55
N HIS A 9 13.20 0.86 -11.05
CA HIS A 9 13.56 0.97 -12.48
C HIS A 9 13.31 -0.32 -13.28
N SER A 10 12.49 -1.21 -12.74
CA SER A 10 12.10 -2.47 -13.38
C SER A 10 10.71 -2.90 -12.98
N THR A 11 10.04 -3.66 -13.84
CA THR A 11 8.71 -4.26 -13.59
C THR A 11 8.76 -5.25 -12.43
N ILE A 12 9.80 -6.09 -12.39
CA ILE A 12 10.05 -7.02 -11.29
C ILE A 12 11.33 -6.59 -10.58
N PHE A 13 11.29 -6.49 -9.27
CA PHE A 13 12.42 -6.05 -8.45
C PHE A 13 12.57 -6.88 -7.17
N GLY A 14 13.77 -6.96 -6.67
CA GLY A 14 14.13 -7.77 -5.51
C GLY A 14 14.82 -9.09 -5.91
N PRO A 15 14.72 -10.18 -5.07
CA PRO A 15 13.98 -10.20 -3.81
C PRO A 15 14.54 -9.25 -2.75
N VAL A 16 13.67 -8.71 -1.91
CA VAL A 16 14.03 -7.87 -0.77
C VAL A 16 13.54 -8.52 0.53
N HIS A 17 14.26 -8.32 1.63
CA HIS A 17 13.79 -8.77 2.94
C HIS A 17 12.86 -7.72 3.55
N SER A 18 11.57 -8.03 3.53
CA SER A 18 10.56 -7.25 4.23
C SER A 18 10.48 -7.68 5.68
N ARG A 19 10.54 -6.72 6.60
CA ARG A 19 10.39 -6.99 8.04
C ARG A 19 9.04 -7.65 8.38
N ARG A 20 8.00 -7.40 7.56
CA ARG A 20 6.62 -7.86 7.81
C ARG A 20 6.21 -9.04 6.95
N LEU A 21 6.75 -9.14 5.74
CA LEU A 21 6.30 -10.08 4.73
C LEU A 21 7.35 -11.16 4.39
N GLY A 22 8.54 -11.10 5.00
CA GLY A 22 9.63 -12.03 4.70
C GLY A 22 10.35 -11.70 3.39
N VAL A 23 10.81 -12.74 2.67
CA VAL A 23 11.46 -12.61 1.36
C VAL A 23 10.42 -12.23 0.31
N SER A 24 10.48 -10.99 -0.17
CA SER A 24 9.47 -10.40 -1.04
C SER A 24 10.02 -10.11 -2.42
N LEU A 25 9.32 -10.55 -3.46
CA LEU A 25 9.54 -10.16 -4.84
C LEU A 25 8.53 -9.08 -5.23
N GLY A 26 9.01 -7.90 -5.63
CA GLY A 26 8.16 -6.76 -5.96
C GLY A 26 7.69 -6.77 -7.41
N VAL A 27 6.44 -6.34 -7.63
CA VAL A 27 5.83 -6.11 -8.94
C VAL A 27 5.44 -4.64 -9.05
N ASN A 28 6.14 -3.89 -9.90
CA ASN A 28 5.83 -2.50 -10.22
C ASN A 28 5.02 -2.44 -11.53
N LEU A 29 3.76 -2.02 -11.43
CA LEU A 29 2.85 -1.87 -12.57
C LEU A 29 2.84 -0.44 -13.15
N MET A 30 3.65 0.46 -12.57
CA MET A 30 3.77 1.84 -12.98
C MET A 30 5.03 2.04 -13.83
N PRO A 31 5.20 3.21 -14.49
CA PRO A 31 6.41 3.48 -15.27
C PRO A 31 7.70 3.31 -14.44
N ASN A 32 8.76 2.81 -15.08
CA ASN A 32 10.04 2.59 -14.42
C ASN A 32 10.85 3.88 -14.18
N ASP A 33 10.42 4.99 -14.76
CA ASP A 33 11.07 6.31 -14.72
C ASP A 33 10.15 7.44 -14.26
N GLY A 34 8.99 7.11 -13.68
CA GLY A 34 8.02 8.10 -13.20
C GLY A 34 7.00 7.50 -12.24
N LYS A 35 6.07 8.36 -11.79
CA LYS A 35 5.03 7.98 -10.84
C LYS A 35 3.65 8.19 -11.44
N ILE A 36 2.77 7.18 -11.31
CA ILE A 36 1.34 7.32 -11.58
C ILE A 36 0.56 6.89 -10.34
N CYS A 37 -0.07 7.86 -9.68
CA CYS A 37 -0.85 7.61 -8.48
C CYS A 37 -2.08 8.52 -8.43
N SER A 38 -3.16 8.03 -7.85
CA SER A 38 -4.38 8.80 -7.57
C SER A 38 -4.32 9.59 -6.26
N PHE A 39 -3.28 9.34 -5.44
CA PHE A 39 -2.93 10.12 -4.26
C PHE A 39 -1.61 10.87 -4.48
N ASP A 40 -1.40 11.92 -3.68
CA ASP A 40 -0.15 12.66 -3.64
C ASP A 40 0.35 12.81 -2.19
N CYS A 41 0.43 11.69 -1.47
CA CYS A 41 0.69 11.64 -0.04
C CYS A 41 1.96 12.38 0.36
N LEU A 42 1.92 13.13 1.47
CA LEU A 42 3.03 13.91 2.00
C LEU A 42 4.27 13.06 2.31
N TYR A 43 4.08 11.78 2.61
CA TYR A 43 5.14 10.84 3.01
C TYR A 43 5.56 9.86 1.92
N CYS A 44 5.13 10.05 0.67
CA CYS A 44 5.34 9.06 -0.40
C CYS A 44 6.83 8.91 -0.77
N GLU A 45 7.42 7.75 -0.55
CA GLU A 45 8.82 7.48 -0.92
C GLU A 45 9.11 7.64 -2.42
N ALA A 46 8.08 7.47 -3.28
CA ALA A 46 8.19 7.71 -4.72
C ALA A 46 8.08 9.20 -5.11
N GLY A 47 7.99 10.10 -4.12
CA GLY A 47 7.88 11.54 -4.36
C GLY A 47 6.48 12.02 -4.67
N TYR A 48 6.36 13.30 -5.06
CA TYR A 48 5.11 13.92 -5.48
C TYR A 48 4.76 13.61 -6.93
N ASN A 49 3.47 13.66 -7.27
CA ASN A 49 2.98 13.48 -8.65
C ASN A 49 3.54 14.56 -9.62
N ALA A 50 3.93 15.72 -9.09
CA ALA A 50 4.56 16.81 -9.86
C ALA A 50 5.89 16.39 -10.52
N GLN A 51 6.55 15.31 -10.07
CA GLN A 51 7.75 14.77 -10.70
C GLN A 51 7.47 14.13 -12.07
N GLY A 52 6.20 13.84 -12.37
CA GLY A 52 5.74 13.41 -13.68
C GLY A 52 5.59 11.89 -13.82
N VAL A 53 4.89 11.53 -14.90
CA VAL A 53 4.50 10.14 -15.18
C VAL A 53 5.60 9.31 -15.85
N GLY A 54 6.77 9.90 -16.11
CA GLY A 54 7.85 9.24 -16.84
C GLY A 54 7.56 9.06 -18.34
N THR A 55 8.39 8.29 -18.99
CA THR A 55 8.35 8.06 -20.45
C THR A 55 8.23 6.59 -20.84
N THR A 56 8.50 5.64 -19.94
CA THR A 56 8.51 4.20 -20.23
C THR A 56 7.11 3.59 -20.41
N GLY A 57 6.06 4.30 -19.98
CA GLY A 57 4.68 3.79 -20.00
C GLY A 57 4.43 2.67 -18.98
N LEU A 58 3.21 2.13 -19.01
CA LEU A 58 2.83 0.99 -18.19
C LEU A 58 3.32 -0.32 -18.84
N PRO A 59 3.77 -1.31 -18.05
CA PRO A 59 4.14 -2.62 -18.59
C PRO A 59 2.90 -3.34 -19.15
N THR A 60 3.04 -4.09 -20.22
CA THR A 60 1.96 -4.94 -20.72
C THR A 60 1.82 -6.22 -19.89
N ILE A 61 0.69 -6.94 -20.02
CA ILE A 61 0.49 -8.24 -19.36
C ILE A 61 1.63 -9.20 -19.73
N GLU A 62 2.02 -9.23 -21.03
CA GLU A 62 3.07 -10.09 -21.55
C GLU A 62 4.44 -9.75 -20.96
N GLN A 63 4.75 -8.45 -20.76
CA GLN A 63 5.98 -8.00 -20.12
C GLN A 63 6.01 -8.43 -18.65
N VAL A 64 4.93 -8.18 -17.89
CA VAL A 64 4.85 -8.63 -16.48
C VAL A 64 5.00 -10.15 -16.40
N SER A 65 4.29 -10.90 -17.24
CA SER A 65 4.35 -12.36 -17.28
C SER A 65 5.77 -12.86 -17.58
N ALA A 66 6.41 -12.32 -18.62
CA ALA A 66 7.74 -12.75 -19.04
C ALA A 66 8.80 -12.47 -17.97
N ASP A 67 8.81 -11.25 -17.42
CA ASP A 67 9.78 -10.82 -16.42
C ASP A 67 9.61 -11.58 -15.10
N LEU A 68 8.35 -11.75 -14.64
CA LEU A 68 8.05 -12.52 -13.44
C LEU A 68 8.43 -14.00 -13.62
N LYS A 69 8.03 -14.62 -14.74
CA LYS A 69 8.35 -16.01 -15.03
C LYS A 69 9.86 -16.24 -15.03
N ALA A 70 10.64 -15.40 -15.72
CA ALA A 70 12.10 -15.51 -15.77
C ALA A 70 12.73 -15.42 -14.37
N THR A 71 12.24 -14.50 -13.54
CA THR A 71 12.72 -14.33 -12.17
C THR A 71 12.37 -15.53 -11.30
N LEU A 72 11.11 -16.00 -11.33
CA LEU A 72 10.67 -17.15 -10.54
C LEU A 72 11.40 -18.44 -10.96
N GLN A 73 11.63 -18.65 -12.27
CA GLN A 73 12.40 -19.79 -12.78
C GLN A 73 13.83 -19.78 -12.25
N LYS A 74 14.48 -18.62 -12.27
CA LYS A 74 15.85 -18.45 -11.75
C LYS A 74 15.90 -18.75 -10.26
N MET A 75 15.02 -18.19 -9.46
CA MET A 75 14.95 -18.37 -8.01
C MET A 75 14.67 -19.86 -7.66
N HIS A 76 13.67 -20.45 -8.32
CA HIS A 76 13.31 -21.86 -8.12
C HIS A 76 14.46 -22.81 -8.48
N GLY A 77 15.11 -22.56 -9.62
CA GLY A 77 16.29 -23.35 -10.07
C GLY A 77 17.51 -23.21 -9.15
N ALA A 78 17.63 -22.09 -8.45
CA ALA A 78 18.69 -21.86 -7.45
C ALA A 78 18.33 -22.39 -6.05
N GLY A 79 17.10 -22.90 -5.84
CA GLY A 79 16.63 -23.33 -4.53
C GLY A 79 16.40 -22.20 -3.55
N GLU A 80 16.17 -20.97 -4.06
CA GLU A 80 15.91 -19.80 -3.23
C GLU A 80 14.50 -19.87 -2.62
N HIS A 81 14.32 -19.22 -1.48
CA HIS A 81 13.04 -19.11 -0.79
C HIS A 81 12.30 -17.85 -1.20
N LEU A 82 10.97 -17.93 -1.28
CA LEU A 82 10.07 -16.81 -1.53
C LEU A 82 8.86 -16.90 -0.61
N ASP A 83 8.64 -15.85 0.19
CA ASP A 83 7.47 -15.77 1.08
C ASP A 83 6.29 -15.06 0.41
N VAL A 84 6.59 -14.06 -0.44
CA VAL A 84 5.53 -13.20 -0.99
C VAL A 84 5.92 -12.56 -2.32
N ILE A 85 4.93 -12.41 -3.21
CA ILE A 85 4.97 -11.52 -4.37
C ILE A 85 4.14 -10.29 -4.02
N THR A 86 4.73 -9.10 -4.04
CA THR A 86 4.10 -7.86 -3.56
C THR A 86 3.91 -6.85 -4.68
N PHE A 87 2.66 -6.52 -4.98
CA PHE A 87 2.34 -5.39 -5.85
C PHE A 87 2.55 -4.09 -5.09
N SER A 88 3.61 -3.39 -5.45
CA SER A 88 4.02 -2.09 -4.92
C SER A 88 4.93 -1.43 -5.94
N GLY A 89 5.27 -0.16 -5.77
CA GLY A 89 6.19 0.46 -6.72
C GLY A 89 5.95 1.95 -6.89
N ASN A 90 6.02 2.42 -8.13
CA ASN A 90 6.02 3.83 -8.49
C ASN A 90 4.59 4.40 -8.60
N GLY A 91 3.74 4.14 -7.63
CA GLY A 91 2.37 4.66 -7.57
C GLY A 91 1.32 3.61 -7.18
N GLU A 92 0.11 3.75 -7.71
CA GLU A 92 -1.04 2.91 -7.36
C GLU A 92 -1.24 1.77 -8.36
N PRO A 93 -0.99 0.50 -7.97
CA PRO A 93 -1.05 -0.63 -8.89
C PRO A 93 -2.44 -0.87 -9.49
N THR A 94 -3.52 -0.55 -8.76
CA THR A 94 -4.90 -0.75 -9.23
C THR A 94 -5.33 0.23 -10.31
N LEU A 95 -4.53 1.26 -10.62
CA LEU A 95 -4.72 2.14 -11.77
C LEU A 95 -4.36 1.48 -13.11
N HIS A 96 -3.63 0.35 -13.08
CA HIS A 96 -3.29 -0.35 -14.30
C HIS A 96 -4.57 -0.89 -14.98
N PRO A 97 -4.81 -0.60 -16.29
CA PRO A 97 -6.07 -0.94 -16.96
C PRO A 97 -6.35 -2.46 -17.01
N HIS A 98 -5.29 -3.26 -16.95
CA HIS A 98 -5.35 -4.73 -16.94
C HIS A 98 -4.96 -5.32 -15.57
N PHE A 99 -5.17 -4.57 -14.48
CA PHE A 99 -4.84 -5.05 -13.13
C PHE A 99 -5.48 -6.42 -12.82
N PRO A 100 -6.78 -6.68 -13.09
CA PRO A 100 -7.40 -7.97 -12.81
C PRO A 100 -6.74 -9.13 -13.56
N GLU A 101 -6.43 -8.94 -14.84
CA GLU A 101 -5.82 -9.95 -15.71
C GLU A 101 -4.37 -10.24 -15.28
N ILE A 102 -3.65 -9.21 -14.83
CA ILE A 102 -2.29 -9.37 -14.28
C ILE A 102 -2.32 -10.15 -12.97
N ILE A 103 -3.30 -9.90 -12.09
CA ILE A 103 -3.47 -10.70 -10.86
C ILE A 103 -3.65 -12.18 -11.20
N ASP A 104 -4.50 -12.53 -12.16
CA ASP A 104 -4.72 -13.91 -12.58
C ASP A 104 -3.43 -14.56 -13.09
N GLU A 105 -2.67 -13.84 -13.90
CA GLU A 105 -1.39 -14.32 -14.43
C GLU A 105 -0.33 -14.51 -13.34
N VAL A 106 -0.25 -13.58 -12.37
CA VAL A 106 0.68 -13.70 -11.25
C VAL A 106 0.31 -14.87 -10.33
N ILE A 107 -0.98 -15.10 -10.06
CA ILE A 107 -1.46 -16.28 -9.33
C ILE A 107 -1.01 -17.57 -10.06
N ARG A 108 -1.25 -17.66 -11.36
CA ARG A 108 -0.87 -18.81 -12.16
C ARG A 108 0.63 -19.09 -12.14
N LEU A 109 1.46 -18.06 -12.22
CA LEU A 109 2.93 -18.18 -12.16
C LEU A 109 3.42 -18.54 -10.76
N ARG A 110 2.86 -17.92 -9.71
CA ARG A 110 3.16 -18.24 -8.33
C ARG A 110 2.89 -19.72 -8.05
N ASP A 111 1.72 -20.23 -8.43
CA ASP A 111 1.32 -21.62 -8.21
C ASP A 111 2.23 -22.62 -8.93
N ALA A 112 2.79 -22.23 -10.09
CA ALA A 112 3.69 -23.09 -10.86
C ALA A 112 5.10 -23.19 -10.25
N TYR A 113 5.59 -22.16 -9.53
CA TYR A 113 6.98 -22.12 -9.06
C TYR A 113 7.12 -22.05 -7.53
N PHE A 114 6.22 -21.36 -6.84
CA PHE A 114 6.26 -21.11 -5.39
C PHE A 114 4.85 -21.13 -4.80
N ALA A 115 4.18 -22.28 -4.86
CA ALA A 115 2.77 -22.42 -4.48
C ALA A 115 2.44 -21.97 -3.03
N GLU A 116 3.43 -22.01 -2.14
CA GLU A 116 3.26 -21.56 -0.74
C GLU A 116 3.48 -20.04 -0.55
N ALA A 117 4.06 -19.36 -1.55
CA ALA A 117 4.26 -17.93 -1.46
C ALA A 117 2.93 -17.18 -1.54
N LYS A 118 2.79 -16.11 -0.77
CA LYS A 118 1.59 -15.28 -0.77
C LYS A 118 1.63 -14.22 -1.87
N ILE A 119 0.47 -13.71 -2.25
CA ILE A 119 0.36 -12.52 -3.09
C ILE A 119 -0.20 -11.40 -2.24
N SER A 120 0.51 -10.27 -2.22
CA SER A 120 0.13 -9.06 -1.49
C SER A 120 -0.06 -7.90 -2.46
N VAL A 121 -1.13 -7.12 -2.28
CA VAL A 121 -1.36 -5.87 -3.01
C VAL A 121 -1.44 -4.72 -2.02
N LEU A 122 -0.57 -3.71 -2.20
CA LEU A 122 -0.66 -2.45 -1.46
C LEU A 122 -1.42 -1.46 -2.33
N SER A 123 -2.59 -1.03 -1.88
CA SER A 123 -3.45 -0.08 -2.62
C SER A 123 -3.88 1.08 -1.73
N ASN A 124 -3.96 2.25 -2.33
CA ASN A 124 -4.50 3.46 -1.70
C ASN A 124 -6.04 3.50 -1.63
N SER A 125 -6.70 2.41 -2.00
CA SER A 125 -8.15 2.22 -1.94
C SER A 125 -8.97 3.05 -2.94
N THR A 126 -8.36 3.85 -3.84
CA THR A 126 -9.15 4.70 -4.75
C THR A 126 -9.91 3.92 -5.83
N ARG A 127 -9.45 2.71 -6.19
CA ARG A 127 -10.05 1.91 -7.26
C ARG A 127 -10.97 0.79 -6.76
N ILE A 128 -11.19 0.65 -5.45
CA ILE A 128 -12.08 -0.39 -4.90
C ILE A 128 -13.56 -0.18 -5.29
N PHE A 129 -13.91 1.00 -5.82
CA PHE A 129 -15.24 1.30 -6.37
C PHE A 129 -15.51 0.65 -7.73
N ASP A 130 -14.48 0.21 -8.44
CA ASP A 130 -14.57 -0.62 -9.63
C ASP A 130 -14.68 -2.08 -9.19
N ASP A 131 -15.81 -2.74 -9.51
CA ASP A 131 -16.06 -4.11 -9.05
C ASP A 131 -15.05 -5.12 -9.63
N ARG A 132 -14.53 -4.90 -10.84
CA ARG A 132 -13.49 -5.78 -11.42
C ARG A 132 -12.19 -5.72 -10.61
N VAL A 133 -11.81 -4.51 -10.16
CA VAL A 133 -10.64 -4.31 -9.29
C VAL A 133 -10.89 -4.93 -7.92
N ALA A 134 -12.07 -4.69 -7.34
CA ALA A 134 -12.42 -5.24 -6.04
C ALA A 134 -12.45 -6.78 -6.06
N ASP A 135 -13.01 -7.40 -7.11
CA ASP A 135 -12.99 -8.86 -7.30
C ASP A 135 -11.56 -9.40 -7.47
N ALA A 136 -10.67 -8.65 -8.11
CA ALA A 136 -9.25 -9.04 -8.20
C ALA A 136 -8.55 -8.99 -6.84
N LEU A 137 -8.84 -7.97 -6.03
CA LEU A 137 -8.33 -7.83 -4.67
C LEU A 137 -8.84 -8.91 -3.72
N ASP A 138 -10.04 -9.46 -3.95
CA ASP A 138 -10.57 -10.59 -3.19
C ASP A 138 -9.84 -11.93 -3.46
N ARG A 139 -9.09 -12.03 -4.58
CA ARG A 139 -8.35 -13.25 -4.97
C ARG A 139 -6.93 -13.33 -4.41
N VAL A 140 -6.40 -12.24 -3.86
CA VAL A 140 -5.04 -12.22 -3.30
C VAL A 140 -5.03 -12.59 -1.82
N ASP A 141 -3.87 -13.08 -1.34
CA ASP A 141 -3.74 -13.52 0.05
C ASP A 141 -3.73 -12.35 1.05
N ASN A 142 -3.14 -11.24 0.67
CA ASN A 142 -3.03 -10.03 1.49
C ASN A 142 -3.51 -8.81 0.68
N ASN A 143 -4.78 -8.51 0.81
CA ASN A 143 -5.38 -7.29 0.30
C ASN A 143 -5.14 -6.17 1.31
N ILE A 144 -4.09 -5.35 1.07
CA ILE A 144 -3.63 -4.30 1.98
C ILE A 144 -4.14 -2.96 1.47
N LEU A 145 -5.14 -2.42 2.16
CA LEU A 145 -5.89 -1.24 1.76
C LEU A 145 -5.63 -0.08 2.72
N LYS A 146 -5.32 1.09 2.16
CA LYS A 146 -4.98 2.28 2.94
C LYS A 146 -6.20 2.96 3.55
N LEU A 147 -6.04 3.37 4.83
CA LEU A 147 -6.88 4.34 5.52
C LEU A 147 -6.01 5.05 6.58
N ASP A 148 -5.45 6.22 6.24
CA ASP A 148 -4.51 6.91 7.12
C ASP A 148 -5.19 7.85 8.13
N SER A 149 -6.40 8.29 7.85
CA SER A 149 -7.27 9.00 8.78
C SER A 149 -8.75 8.70 8.48
N ALA A 150 -9.57 8.73 9.50
CA ALA A 150 -11.03 8.68 9.40
C ALA A 150 -11.68 10.07 9.56
N ILE A 151 -10.87 11.14 9.60
CA ILE A 151 -11.30 12.53 9.58
C ILE A 151 -11.01 13.11 8.20
N GLU A 152 -12.02 13.66 7.54
CA GLU A 152 -11.95 14.10 6.14
C GLU A 152 -10.82 15.10 5.88
N ASP A 153 -10.71 16.14 6.71
CA ASP A 153 -9.70 17.20 6.52
C ASP A 153 -8.28 16.65 6.69
N THR A 154 -8.06 15.76 7.65
CA THR A 154 -6.76 15.14 7.88
C THR A 154 -6.40 14.17 6.77
N MET A 155 -7.34 13.34 6.30
CA MET A 155 -7.12 12.45 5.15
C MET A 155 -6.75 13.26 3.91
N ARG A 156 -7.47 14.34 3.63
CA ARG A 156 -7.16 15.22 2.48
C ARG A 156 -5.81 15.89 2.58
N LEU A 157 -5.41 16.26 3.79
CA LEU A 157 -4.11 16.88 4.03
C LEU A 157 -2.96 15.88 3.85
N ILE A 158 -3.09 14.66 4.38
CA ILE A 158 -2.04 13.64 4.36
C ILE A 158 -1.96 12.94 3.00
N ASP A 159 -3.09 12.46 2.48
CA ASP A 159 -3.15 11.59 1.31
C ASP A 159 -3.32 12.35 -0.01
N ARG A 160 -3.90 13.54 0.03
CA ARG A 160 -4.09 14.45 -1.12
C ARG A 160 -4.70 13.74 -2.33
N PRO A 161 -5.92 13.15 -2.20
CA PRO A 161 -6.57 12.46 -3.32
C PRO A 161 -6.84 13.41 -4.49
N ASN A 162 -6.56 12.93 -5.72
CA ASN A 162 -6.81 13.72 -6.94
C ASN A 162 -8.31 13.87 -7.26
N ASP A 163 -9.14 12.91 -6.81
CA ASP A 163 -10.59 12.96 -6.97
C ASP A 163 -11.24 13.71 -5.77
N PRO A 164 -11.87 14.86 -5.98
CA PRO A 164 -12.57 15.58 -4.92
C PRO A 164 -13.76 14.80 -4.34
N ASN A 165 -14.29 13.81 -5.06
CA ASN A 165 -15.39 12.95 -4.59
C ASN A 165 -14.91 11.74 -3.78
N PHE A 166 -13.62 11.53 -3.65
CA PHE A 166 -13.07 10.54 -2.74
C PHE A 166 -13.19 11.07 -1.31
N THR A 167 -14.06 10.47 -0.49
CA THR A 167 -14.31 10.89 0.89
C THR A 167 -14.14 9.73 1.85
N VAL A 168 -13.83 10.06 3.11
CA VAL A 168 -13.70 9.07 4.19
C VAL A 168 -14.97 8.23 4.31
N GLU A 169 -16.15 8.84 4.33
CA GLU A 169 -17.41 8.13 4.43
C GLU A 169 -17.57 7.08 3.32
N ARG A 170 -17.32 7.48 2.07
CA ARG A 170 -17.47 6.57 0.93
C ARG A 170 -16.44 5.44 0.94
N VAL A 171 -15.18 5.73 1.28
CA VAL A 171 -14.16 4.68 1.31
C VAL A 171 -14.40 3.70 2.45
N VAL A 172 -14.77 4.17 3.65
CA VAL A 172 -15.12 3.30 4.77
C VAL A 172 -16.30 2.40 4.43
N GLU A 173 -17.36 2.95 3.83
CA GLU A 173 -18.52 2.15 3.38
C GLU A 173 -18.09 1.09 2.35
N ARG A 174 -17.23 1.44 1.40
CA ARG A 174 -16.77 0.50 0.37
C ARG A 174 -15.81 -0.56 0.92
N LEU A 175 -14.97 -0.22 1.91
CA LEU A 175 -14.05 -1.15 2.58
C LEU A 175 -14.80 -2.27 3.32
N ARG A 176 -16.04 -2.06 3.74
CA ARG A 176 -16.90 -3.09 4.37
C ARG A 176 -17.14 -4.30 3.49
N ARG A 177 -17.02 -4.14 2.16
CA ARG A 177 -17.06 -5.27 1.22
C ARG A 177 -16.02 -6.34 1.57
N PHE A 178 -14.86 -5.92 2.09
CA PHE A 178 -13.73 -6.79 2.41
C PHE A 178 -13.69 -7.22 3.88
N GLU A 179 -14.87 -7.28 4.53
CA GLU A 179 -15.00 -7.71 5.93
C GLU A 179 -14.29 -9.05 6.16
N GLY A 180 -13.41 -9.12 7.16
CA GLY A 180 -12.66 -10.32 7.54
C GLY A 180 -11.53 -10.72 6.57
N THR A 181 -11.36 -10.04 5.43
CA THR A 181 -10.33 -10.37 4.43
C THR A 181 -9.28 -9.27 4.26
N ALA A 182 -9.66 -8.00 4.25
CA ALA A 182 -8.72 -6.89 4.10
C ALA A 182 -7.79 -6.72 5.30
N ILE A 183 -6.58 -6.29 5.02
CA ILE A 183 -5.67 -5.67 5.98
C ILE A 183 -5.78 -4.16 5.78
N ILE A 184 -6.17 -3.43 6.81
CA ILE A 184 -6.16 -1.96 6.72
C ILE A 184 -4.78 -1.47 7.12
N GLN A 185 -4.13 -0.73 6.23
CA GLN A 185 -2.82 -0.13 6.47
C GLN A 185 -2.97 1.35 6.82
N THR A 186 -2.43 1.75 7.97
CA THR A 186 -2.49 3.13 8.48
C THR A 186 -1.10 3.64 8.80
N MET A 187 -0.68 4.71 8.10
CA MET A 187 0.53 5.47 8.40
C MET A 187 0.24 6.46 9.53
N MET A 188 0.97 6.33 10.64
CA MET A 188 0.92 7.28 11.75
C MET A 188 2.05 8.30 11.60
N LEU A 189 1.72 9.58 11.57
CA LEU A 189 2.68 10.65 11.39
C LEU A 189 2.18 11.97 12.00
N ARG A 190 3.10 12.89 12.21
CA ARG A 190 2.83 14.29 12.54
C ARG A 190 3.81 15.21 11.86
N GLY A 191 3.67 16.49 12.06
CA GLY A 191 4.55 17.52 11.50
C GLY A 191 3.79 18.72 10.97
N GLU A 192 4.24 19.22 9.84
CA GLU A 192 3.67 20.43 9.21
C GLU A 192 3.78 20.32 7.68
N HIS A 193 2.78 20.81 6.98
CA HIS A 193 2.80 21.01 5.54
C HIS A 193 2.33 22.45 5.22
N GLU A 194 3.18 23.25 4.60
CA GLU A 194 2.89 24.64 4.21
C GLU A 194 2.30 25.50 5.36
N GLY A 195 2.84 25.37 6.57
CA GLY A 195 2.38 26.08 7.77
C GLY A 195 1.13 25.48 8.42
N THR A 196 0.58 24.38 7.89
CA THR A 196 -0.59 23.69 8.45
C THR A 196 -0.10 22.48 9.27
N PRO A 197 -0.46 22.36 10.54
CA PRO A 197 -0.13 21.18 11.35
C PRO A 197 -0.74 19.91 10.76
N VAL A 198 0.05 18.85 10.73
CA VAL A 198 -0.32 17.49 10.32
C VAL A 198 -0.16 16.57 11.52
N ASP A 199 -1.22 15.93 11.99
CA ASP A 199 -1.14 14.97 13.09
C ASP A 199 -2.37 14.03 13.09
N ASN A 200 -2.17 12.76 12.74
CA ASN A 200 -3.20 11.73 12.85
C ASN A 200 -3.02 10.84 14.10
N THR A 201 -2.25 11.29 15.10
CA THR A 201 -2.03 10.57 16.36
C THR A 201 -2.81 11.15 17.53
N THR A 202 -3.62 12.20 17.29
CA THR A 202 -4.42 12.81 18.36
C THR A 202 -5.49 11.85 18.90
N PRO A 203 -5.98 12.08 20.13
CA PRO A 203 -7.07 11.26 20.68
C PRO A 203 -8.30 11.18 19.76
N GLU A 204 -8.66 12.27 19.11
CA GLU A 204 -9.79 12.38 18.19
C GLU A 204 -9.58 11.53 16.92
N GLU A 205 -8.38 11.58 16.35
CA GLU A 205 -8.00 10.77 15.18
C GLU A 205 -8.05 9.28 15.50
N ILE A 206 -7.49 8.89 16.64
CA ILE A 206 -7.48 7.48 17.06
C ILE A 206 -8.91 6.97 17.31
N GLU A 207 -9.79 7.77 17.90
CA GLU A 207 -11.18 7.39 18.12
C GLU A 207 -11.93 7.22 16.78
N ALA A 208 -11.77 8.18 15.86
CA ALA A 208 -12.38 8.10 14.53
C ALA A 208 -11.88 6.86 13.74
N LEU A 209 -10.57 6.55 13.83
CA LEU A 209 -10.00 5.34 13.22
C LEU A 209 -10.58 4.07 13.85
N ILE A 210 -10.73 4.02 15.19
CA ILE A 210 -11.36 2.88 15.87
C ILE A 210 -12.78 2.66 15.38
N GLU A 211 -13.60 3.72 15.29
CA GLU A 211 -14.98 3.64 14.77
C GLU A 211 -15.00 3.11 13.32
N ALA A 212 -14.09 3.61 12.47
CA ALA A 212 -13.97 3.15 11.10
C ALA A 212 -13.57 1.66 11.03
N TYR A 213 -12.58 1.21 11.80
CA TYR A 213 -12.16 -0.19 11.84
C TYR A 213 -13.27 -1.11 12.34
N LEU A 214 -14.00 -0.72 13.37
CA LEU A 214 -15.16 -1.47 13.88
C LEU A 214 -16.30 -1.56 12.84
N SER A 215 -16.45 -0.53 12.01
CA SER A 215 -17.41 -0.53 10.90
C SER A 215 -16.96 -1.42 9.75
N ILE A 216 -15.66 -1.37 9.36
CA ILE A 216 -15.07 -2.15 8.27
C ILE A 216 -14.94 -3.63 8.65
N ARG A 217 -14.58 -3.91 9.89
CA ARG A 217 -14.27 -5.25 10.42
C ARG A 217 -13.18 -5.96 9.59
N PRO A 218 -12.00 -5.35 9.45
CA PRO A 218 -10.92 -5.95 8.68
C PRO A 218 -10.39 -7.24 9.35
N ARG A 219 -9.65 -8.05 8.60
CA ARG A 219 -8.89 -9.17 9.16
C ARG A 219 -7.92 -8.72 10.25
N GLU A 220 -7.21 -7.64 9.97
CA GLU A 220 -6.27 -7.00 10.89
C GLU A 220 -5.95 -5.56 10.43
N VAL A 221 -5.39 -4.76 11.32
CA VAL A 221 -4.86 -3.44 11.03
C VAL A 221 -3.34 -3.46 11.16
N MET A 222 -2.67 -2.87 10.17
CA MET A 222 -1.22 -2.69 10.10
C MET A 222 -0.89 -1.23 10.37
N LEU A 223 -0.40 -0.92 11.57
CA LEU A 223 0.11 0.41 11.89
C LEU A 223 1.60 0.51 11.56
N TYR A 224 2.03 1.65 11.03
CA TYR A 224 3.43 1.95 10.79
C TYR A 224 3.67 3.46 10.80
N SER A 225 4.92 3.87 10.77
CA SER A 225 5.31 5.26 10.67
C SER A 225 6.41 5.45 9.63
N ILE A 226 6.79 6.68 9.39
CA ILE A 226 7.84 7.07 8.46
C ILE A 226 9.13 6.32 8.80
N ASP A 227 9.73 5.66 7.81
CA ASP A 227 10.99 4.91 7.98
C ASP A 227 12.12 5.43 7.06
N ARG A 228 11.77 6.16 6.01
CA ARG A 228 12.68 6.74 5.03
C ARG A 228 12.40 8.21 4.78
N SER A 229 13.24 8.85 3.99
CA SER A 229 13.03 10.22 3.56
C SER A 229 11.70 10.38 2.82
N THR A 230 11.02 11.46 3.12
CA THR A 230 9.72 11.85 2.54
C THR A 230 9.87 13.11 1.69
N PRO A 231 9.00 13.35 0.71
CA PRO A 231 9.04 14.58 -0.07
C PRO A 231 8.70 15.82 0.78
N GLU A 232 7.86 15.67 1.81
CA GLU A 232 7.65 16.71 2.80
C GLU A 232 8.71 16.61 3.91
N GLU A 233 9.51 17.68 4.06
CA GLU A 233 10.67 17.68 4.97
C GLU A 233 10.28 17.83 6.46
N ASN A 234 9.11 18.41 6.74
CA ASN A 234 8.68 18.74 8.09
C ASN A 234 7.83 17.64 8.76
N LEU A 235 7.79 16.46 8.18
CA LEU A 235 7.11 15.33 8.80
C LEU A 235 7.96 14.69 9.89
N ILE A 236 7.30 14.27 10.96
CA ILE A 236 7.90 13.69 12.14
C ILE A 236 7.41 12.25 12.27
N ARG A 237 8.37 11.35 12.41
CA ARG A 237 8.13 9.94 12.68
C ARG A 237 7.46 9.78 14.05
N VAL A 238 6.49 8.87 14.14
CA VAL A 238 5.96 8.38 15.41
C VAL A 238 6.84 7.22 15.88
N GLU A 239 7.41 7.35 17.05
CA GLU A 239 8.34 6.36 17.59
C GLU A 239 7.63 5.08 18.06
N ARG A 240 8.36 3.97 18.03
CA ARG A 240 7.81 2.64 18.34
C ARG A 240 7.03 2.57 19.67
N PRO A 241 7.50 3.14 20.79
CA PRO A 241 6.75 3.08 22.05
C PRO A 241 5.37 3.73 21.98
N GLU A 242 5.25 4.81 21.20
CA GLU A 242 3.98 5.51 20.98
C GLU A 242 3.06 4.71 20.03
N LEU A 243 3.62 4.15 18.95
CA LEU A 243 2.86 3.24 18.07
C LEU A 243 2.30 2.05 18.86
N GLU A 244 3.07 1.48 19.79
CA GLU A 244 2.62 0.39 20.64
C GLU A 244 1.48 0.82 21.60
N GLN A 245 1.51 2.05 22.11
CA GLN A 245 0.40 2.60 22.90
C GLN A 245 -0.87 2.81 22.08
N ILE A 246 -0.74 3.36 20.87
CA ILE A 246 -1.85 3.53 19.92
C ILE A 246 -2.44 2.15 19.58
N ALA A 247 -1.60 1.19 19.23
CA ALA A 247 -2.01 -0.17 18.92
C ALA A 247 -2.74 -0.85 20.08
N ALA A 248 -2.26 -0.65 21.32
CA ALA A 248 -2.91 -1.18 22.52
C ALA A 248 -4.32 -0.58 22.72
N ARG A 249 -4.49 0.73 22.46
CA ARG A 249 -5.79 1.40 22.52
C ARG A 249 -6.77 0.84 21.48
N ILE A 250 -6.31 0.69 20.23
CA ILE A 250 -7.13 0.14 19.14
C ILE A 250 -7.48 -1.33 19.44
N SER A 251 -6.51 -2.12 19.91
CA SER A 251 -6.72 -3.53 20.27
C SER A 251 -7.72 -3.69 21.42
N ALA A 252 -7.70 -2.77 22.42
CA ALA A 252 -8.64 -2.78 23.54
C ALA A 252 -10.10 -2.54 23.09
N ALA A 253 -10.31 -1.89 21.94
CA ALA A 253 -11.59 -1.73 21.30
C ALA A 253 -12.08 -2.99 20.53
N GLY A 254 -11.29 -4.05 20.46
CA GLY A 254 -11.63 -5.31 19.79
C GLY A 254 -11.13 -5.44 18.35
N VAL A 255 -10.26 -4.54 17.90
CA VAL A 255 -9.65 -4.59 16.56
C VAL A 255 -8.35 -5.37 16.61
N THR A 256 -8.16 -6.31 15.68
CA THR A 256 -6.91 -7.07 15.56
C THR A 256 -5.82 -6.19 14.97
N ILE A 257 -4.69 -6.08 15.67
CA ILE A 257 -3.50 -5.33 15.20
C ILE A 257 -2.40 -6.32 14.83
N GLN A 258 -1.78 -6.12 13.66
CA GLN A 258 -0.60 -6.86 13.27
C GLN A 258 0.58 -6.52 14.21
N PRO A 259 1.31 -7.50 14.74
CA PRO A 259 2.48 -7.25 15.57
C PRO A 259 3.52 -6.37 14.86
N PHE A 260 4.16 -5.48 15.61
CA PHE A 260 5.31 -4.68 15.12
C PHE A 260 6.53 -5.59 14.96
N SER A 261 7.14 -5.54 13.80
CA SER A 261 8.37 -6.29 13.46
C SER A 261 9.61 -5.41 13.54
#